data_8dc7d977f44bd9c52893d2582263b28d
#
_entry.id   8dc7d977f44bd9c52893d2582263b28d
#
_cell.length_a   1.000
_cell.length_b   1.000
_cell.length_c   1.000
_cell.angle_alpha   90.00
_cell.angle_beta   90.00
_cell.angle_gamma   90.00
#
_symmetry.space_group_name_H-M   'P 1'
#
loop_
_entity.id
_entity.type
_entity.pdbx_description
1 polymer ?
#
loop_
_entity_poly.entity_id
_entity_poly.type
_entity_poly.pdbx_seq_one_letter_code
_entity_poly.pdbx_strand_id
1 'polypeptide(L)'
;PAALVEQAFRAGQSAFGENYVQEAVEKIDALAGLPLEWHLVGPLQSNKTRLAAERFHWVHSIDREKLARRLSEQRPAGLPPLQVLVQVNASGEASKNGVAPREAHALAAAIAAMRNLRLRGLMAIPEPGAPASRYREIGELFARLRGEFGLDTLSLGMSEDLEQIGEMRGGGDPSAR
;
A
#
# COMPACT_ATOMS: atom_id res chain seq x y z
N PRO A 1 -17.42 -4.23 -10.58
CA PRO A 1 -18.77 -3.79 -10.33
C PRO A 1 -19.12 -3.88 -8.83
N ALA A 2 -19.91 -2.92 -8.29
CA ALA A 2 -20.30 -2.88 -6.88
C ALA A 2 -20.99 -4.19 -6.42
N ALA A 3 -21.80 -4.79 -7.28
CA ALA A 3 -22.48 -6.06 -6.99
C ALA A 3 -21.53 -7.22 -6.65
N LEU A 4 -20.36 -7.30 -7.30
CA LEU A 4 -19.36 -8.33 -6.98
C LEU A 4 -18.67 -8.06 -5.63
N VAL A 5 -18.44 -6.79 -5.29
CA VAL A 5 -17.91 -6.40 -3.97
C VAL A 5 -18.90 -6.80 -2.88
N GLU A 6 -20.19 -6.54 -3.07
CA GLU A 6 -21.24 -6.94 -2.13
C GLU A 6 -21.32 -8.47 -1.96
N GLN A 7 -21.22 -9.22 -3.06
CA GLN A 7 -21.19 -10.70 -2.99
C GLN A 7 -19.97 -11.19 -2.20
N ALA A 8 -18.78 -10.64 -2.46
CA ALA A 8 -17.56 -10.99 -1.74
C ALA A 8 -17.66 -10.61 -0.25
N PHE A 9 -18.27 -9.46 0.08
CA PHE A 9 -18.54 -9.07 1.44
C PHE A 9 -19.44 -10.08 2.17
N ARG A 10 -20.52 -10.52 1.53
CA ARG A 10 -21.41 -11.58 2.08
C ARG A 10 -20.67 -12.92 2.28
N ALA A 11 -19.60 -13.16 1.54
CA ALA A 11 -18.71 -14.32 1.71
C ALA A 11 -17.61 -14.11 2.77
N GLY A 12 -17.58 -12.95 3.45
CA GLY A 12 -16.67 -12.65 4.54
C GLY A 12 -15.47 -11.76 4.18
N GLN A 13 -15.36 -11.27 2.92
CA GLN A 13 -14.31 -10.35 2.53
C GLN A 13 -14.68 -8.91 2.88
N SER A 14 -13.87 -8.23 3.70
CA SER A 14 -14.15 -6.86 4.14
C SER A 14 -13.22 -5.80 3.54
N ALA A 15 -12.04 -6.17 3.03
CA ALA A 15 -11.05 -5.25 2.47
C ALA A 15 -10.97 -5.39 0.94
N PHE A 16 -10.99 -4.26 0.22
CA PHE A 16 -11.01 -4.23 -1.24
C PHE A 16 -9.99 -3.23 -1.79
N GLY A 17 -9.20 -3.70 -2.77
CA GLY A 17 -8.22 -2.90 -3.48
C GLY A 17 -8.77 -2.32 -4.78
N GLU A 18 -8.47 -1.04 -5.04
CA GLU A 18 -8.86 -0.33 -6.24
C GLU A 18 -7.65 0.36 -6.88
N ASN A 19 -7.66 0.43 -8.20
CA ASN A 19 -6.58 1.06 -8.95
C ASN A 19 -6.87 2.52 -9.33
N TYR A 20 -8.14 2.90 -9.45
CA TYR A 20 -8.57 4.21 -9.93
C TYR A 20 -9.48 4.91 -8.91
N VAL A 21 -9.06 6.10 -8.47
CA VAL A 21 -9.76 6.85 -7.42
C VAL A 21 -11.24 7.12 -7.77
N GLN A 22 -11.53 7.52 -9.01
CA GLN A 22 -12.89 7.85 -9.42
C GLN A 22 -13.82 6.64 -9.41
N GLU A 23 -13.41 5.55 -10.02
CA GLU A 23 -14.18 4.30 -10.04
C GLU A 23 -14.41 3.75 -8.63
N ALA A 24 -13.39 3.90 -7.76
CA ALA A 24 -13.52 3.50 -6.37
C ALA A 24 -14.56 4.35 -5.64
N VAL A 25 -14.56 5.67 -5.81
CA VAL A 25 -15.52 6.56 -5.14
C VAL A 25 -16.97 6.20 -5.51
N GLU A 26 -17.26 5.90 -6.77
CA GLU A 26 -18.58 5.45 -7.21
C GLU A 26 -19.00 4.15 -6.49
N LYS A 27 -18.08 3.19 -6.31
CA LYS A 27 -18.34 1.95 -5.57
C LYS A 27 -18.50 2.20 -4.07
N ILE A 28 -17.66 3.06 -3.48
CA ILE A 28 -17.74 3.46 -2.08
C ILE A 28 -19.11 4.08 -1.78
N ASP A 29 -19.59 4.96 -2.65
CA ASP A 29 -20.90 5.60 -2.50
C ASP A 29 -22.04 4.61 -2.65
N ALA A 30 -21.97 3.72 -3.64
CA ALA A 30 -22.98 2.68 -3.85
C ALA A 30 -23.08 1.67 -2.70
N LEU A 31 -22.00 1.49 -1.93
CA LEU A 31 -21.87 0.50 -0.86
C LEU A 31 -21.70 1.13 0.54
N ALA A 32 -22.04 2.41 0.69
CA ALA A 32 -21.84 3.19 1.93
C ALA A 32 -22.49 2.57 3.18
N GLY A 33 -23.48 1.69 3.02
CA GLY A 33 -24.13 0.98 4.12
C GLY A 33 -23.36 -0.25 4.64
N LEU A 34 -22.26 -0.63 3.99
CA LEU A 34 -21.47 -1.80 4.37
C LEU A 34 -20.15 -1.37 5.04
N PRO A 35 -19.69 -2.08 6.09
CA PRO A 35 -18.44 -1.77 6.78
C PRO A 35 -17.23 -2.30 5.98
N LEU A 36 -16.95 -1.68 4.83
CA LEU A 36 -15.88 -2.06 3.93
C LEU A 36 -14.62 -1.25 4.18
N GLU A 37 -13.45 -1.89 4.07
CA GLU A 37 -12.15 -1.24 4.09
C GLU A 37 -11.64 -1.07 2.66
N TRP A 38 -11.37 0.18 2.27
CA TRP A 38 -10.98 0.53 0.91
C TRP A 38 -9.51 0.87 0.81
N HIS A 39 -8.79 0.17 -0.06
CA HIS A 39 -7.38 0.34 -0.33
C HIS A 39 -7.17 0.90 -1.74
N LEU A 40 -6.47 2.02 -1.87
CA LEU A 40 -5.96 2.48 -3.15
C LEU A 40 -4.60 1.82 -3.40
N VAL A 41 -4.56 0.90 -4.36
CA VAL A 41 -3.34 0.17 -4.74
C VAL A 41 -2.67 0.79 -5.97
N GLY A 42 -3.48 1.34 -6.88
CA GLY A 42 -3.00 1.97 -8.10
C GLY A 42 -2.32 3.33 -7.88
N PRO A 43 -1.68 3.89 -8.91
CA PRO A 43 -0.92 5.14 -8.82
C PRO A 43 -1.84 6.33 -8.49
N LEU A 44 -1.39 7.17 -7.56
CA LEU A 44 -2.15 8.34 -7.13
C LEU A 44 -1.62 9.63 -7.77
N GLN A 45 -2.46 10.26 -8.58
CA GLN A 45 -2.19 11.59 -9.15
C GLN A 45 -2.40 12.68 -8.09
N SER A 46 -1.56 13.73 -8.13
CA SER A 46 -1.62 14.83 -7.15
C SER A 46 -2.96 15.59 -7.12
N ASN A 47 -3.70 15.65 -8.22
CA ASN A 47 -5.02 16.29 -8.29
C ASN A 47 -6.15 15.42 -7.71
N LYS A 48 -5.88 14.15 -7.39
CA LYS A 48 -6.84 13.21 -6.79
C LYS A 48 -6.60 12.97 -5.30
N THR A 49 -5.58 13.60 -4.70
CA THR A 49 -5.21 13.38 -3.29
C THR A 49 -6.32 13.71 -2.31
N ARG A 50 -7.14 14.74 -2.59
CA ARG A 50 -8.27 15.10 -1.72
C ARG A 50 -9.29 13.96 -1.64
N LEU A 51 -9.74 13.46 -2.79
CA LEU A 51 -10.68 12.32 -2.83
C LEU A 51 -10.09 11.08 -2.15
N ALA A 52 -8.81 10.80 -2.40
CA ALA A 52 -8.15 9.68 -1.75
C ALA A 52 -8.10 9.86 -0.22
N ALA A 53 -7.74 11.04 0.27
CA ALA A 53 -7.70 11.34 1.69
C ALA A 53 -9.07 11.28 2.37
N GLU A 54 -10.16 11.63 1.68
CA GLU A 54 -11.52 11.65 2.23
C GLU A 54 -12.20 10.28 2.21
N ARG A 55 -11.85 9.41 1.24
CA ARG A 55 -12.67 8.23 0.91
C ARG A 55 -11.99 6.89 1.19
N PHE A 56 -10.65 6.83 1.22
CA PHE A 56 -9.93 5.59 1.43
C PHE A 56 -9.47 5.42 2.88
N HIS A 57 -9.27 4.16 3.25
CA HIS A 57 -8.68 3.77 4.52
C HIS A 57 -7.18 3.56 4.38
N TRP A 58 -6.73 3.13 3.19
CA TRP A 58 -5.34 2.86 2.85
C TRP A 58 -4.94 3.46 1.51
N VAL A 59 -3.68 3.91 1.41
CA VAL A 59 -3.03 4.26 0.13
C VAL A 59 -1.68 3.56 0.08
N HIS A 60 -1.50 2.67 -0.91
CA HIS A 60 -0.30 1.85 -1.05
C HIS A 60 0.78 2.50 -1.92
N SER A 61 0.46 3.54 -2.66
CA SER A 61 1.26 4.07 -3.76
C SER A 61 1.94 5.41 -3.45
N ILE A 62 2.50 5.56 -2.22
CA ILE A 62 3.22 6.78 -1.87
C ILE A 62 4.66 6.68 -2.37
N ASP A 63 4.98 7.46 -3.40
CA ASP A 63 6.28 7.47 -4.07
C ASP A 63 7.08 8.78 -3.90
N ARG A 64 6.54 9.78 -3.19
CA ARG A 64 7.18 11.07 -2.95
C ARG A 64 6.57 11.82 -1.78
N GLU A 65 7.38 12.61 -1.10
CA GLU A 65 6.95 13.38 0.08
C GLU A 65 5.82 14.35 -0.22
N LYS A 66 5.84 15.02 -1.37
CA LYS A 66 4.78 15.95 -1.78
C LYS A 66 3.39 15.29 -1.79
N LEU A 67 3.31 14.02 -2.21
CA LEU A 67 2.07 13.26 -2.24
C LEU A 67 1.59 12.96 -0.81
N ALA A 68 2.47 12.48 0.05
CA ALA A 68 2.19 12.21 1.45
C ALA A 68 1.73 13.48 2.20
N ARG A 69 2.42 14.60 2.01
CA ARG A 69 2.07 15.88 2.60
C ARG A 69 0.65 16.32 2.24
N ARG A 70 0.30 16.25 0.93
CA ARG A 70 -1.06 16.59 0.48
C ARG A 70 -2.13 15.70 1.10
N LEU A 71 -1.89 14.39 1.17
CA LEU A 71 -2.81 13.46 1.83
C LEU A 71 -3.00 13.80 3.31
N SER A 72 -1.90 14.08 4.03
CA SER A 72 -1.94 14.47 5.44
C SER A 72 -2.72 15.77 5.67
N GLU A 73 -2.46 16.79 4.86
CA GLU A 73 -3.13 18.10 4.94
C GLU A 73 -4.63 18.03 4.58
N GLN A 74 -5.00 17.10 3.69
CA GLN A 74 -6.36 16.96 3.17
C GLN A 74 -7.18 15.89 3.91
N ARG A 75 -6.57 15.14 4.84
CA ARG A 75 -7.31 14.17 5.66
C ARG A 75 -8.26 14.89 6.60
N PRO A 76 -9.57 14.61 6.53
CA PRO A 76 -10.55 15.24 7.43
C PRO A 76 -10.25 14.93 8.91
N ALA A 77 -10.39 15.93 9.77
CA ALA A 77 -10.10 15.82 11.20
C ALA A 77 -10.99 14.81 11.93
N GLY A 78 -12.17 14.49 11.39
CA GLY A 78 -13.09 13.49 11.95
C GLY A 78 -12.75 12.04 11.56
N LEU A 79 -11.79 11.82 10.66
CA LEU A 79 -11.38 10.49 10.25
C LEU A 79 -10.08 10.07 10.97
N PRO A 80 -9.90 8.76 11.24
CA PRO A 80 -8.64 8.25 11.74
C PRO A 80 -7.50 8.54 10.74
N PRO A 81 -6.23 8.55 11.18
CA PRO A 81 -5.09 8.73 10.29
C PRO A 81 -5.14 7.76 9.11
N LEU A 82 -4.89 8.28 7.90
CA LEU A 82 -4.85 7.48 6.69
C LEU A 82 -3.68 6.50 6.74
N GLN A 83 -3.95 5.22 6.55
CA GLN A 83 -2.90 4.20 6.53
C GLN A 83 -2.17 4.23 5.19
N VAL A 84 -0.85 4.26 5.20
CA VAL A 84 -0.06 4.43 3.99
C VAL A 84 1.13 3.49 3.91
N LEU A 85 1.47 3.09 2.68
CA LEU A 85 2.70 2.36 2.37
C LEU A 85 3.59 3.20 1.47
N VAL A 86 4.90 3.07 1.63
CA VAL A 86 5.88 3.61 0.69
C VAL A 86 5.97 2.65 -0.49
N GLN A 87 5.72 3.15 -1.70
CA GLN A 87 5.93 2.38 -2.91
C GLN A 87 7.40 2.43 -3.32
N VAL A 88 8.01 1.25 -3.43
CA VAL A 88 9.42 1.06 -3.81
C VAL A 88 9.49 0.54 -5.24
N ASN A 89 10.32 1.20 -6.06
CA ASN A 89 10.66 0.72 -7.40
C ASN A 89 11.72 -0.39 -7.28
N ALA A 90 11.27 -1.62 -7.31
CA ALA A 90 12.13 -2.78 -7.17
C ALA A 90 12.91 -3.10 -8.45
N SER A 91 12.39 -2.77 -9.63
CA SER A 91 13.04 -3.09 -10.91
C SER A 91 14.23 -2.21 -11.25
N GLY A 92 14.29 -1.01 -10.65
CA GLY A 92 15.28 0.02 -11.00
C GLY A 92 15.01 0.73 -12.34
N GLU A 93 13.94 0.38 -13.03
CA GLU A 93 13.55 1.04 -14.28
C GLU A 93 12.94 2.42 -13.97
N ALA A 94 13.48 3.47 -14.58
CA ALA A 94 13.01 4.85 -14.36
C ALA A 94 11.55 5.09 -14.78
N SER A 95 11.00 4.24 -15.63
CA SER A 95 9.61 4.30 -16.11
C SER A 95 8.59 3.76 -15.09
N LYS A 96 9.04 3.03 -14.06
CA LYS A 96 8.16 2.44 -13.05
C LYS A 96 8.00 3.34 -11.83
N ASN A 97 6.79 3.33 -11.28
CA ASN A 97 6.45 4.09 -10.08
C ASN A 97 7.19 3.57 -8.84
N GLY A 98 7.39 4.44 -7.87
CA GLY A 98 8.02 4.12 -6.60
C GLY A 98 9.37 4.83 -6.44
N VAL A 99 9.79 5.00 -5.20
CA VAL A 99 11.13 5.50 -4.86
C VAL A 99 12.18 4.42 -5.04
N ALA A 100 13.41 4.81 -5.35
CA ALA A 100 14.51 3.85 -5.31
C ALA A 100 14.67 3.27 -3.88
N PRO A 101 15.12 2.00 -3.71
CA PRO A 101 15.28 1.40 -2.39
C PRO A 101 16.09 2.24 -1.39
N ARG A 102 17.12 2.94 -1.87
CA ARG A 102 17.97 3.84 -1.06
C ARG A 102 17.23 5.09 -0.55
N GLU A 103 16.14 5.49 -1.20
CA GLU A 103 15.35 6.68 -0.86
C GLU A 103 14.17 6.34 0.06
N ALA A 104 13.83 5.05 0.19
CA ALA A 104 12.68 4.59 0.96
C ALA A 104 12.74 5.00 2.44
N HIS A 105 13.95 4.98 3.05
CA HIS A 105 14.15 5.40 4.44
C HIS A 105 13.78 6.88 4.65
N ALA A 106 14.30 7.77 3.79
CA ALA A 106 14.04 9.20 3.91
C ALA A 106 12.54 9.52 3.76
N LEU A 107 11.87 8.85 2.80
CA LEU A 107 10.44 9.02 2.62
C LEU A 107 9.63 8.45 3.79
N ALA A 108 10.01 7.29 4.32
CA ALA A 108 9.40 6.69 5.50
C ALA A 108 9.49 7.61 6.73
N ALA A 109 10.68 8.19 6.99
CA ALA A 109 10.90 9.15 8.08
C ALA A 109 10.03 10.41 7.92
N ALA A 110 9.94 10.95 6.69
CA ALA A 110 9.09 12.10 6.42
C ALA A 110 7.60 11.80 6.68
N ILE A 111 7.11 10.61 6.26
CA ILE A 111 5.72 10.19 6.48
C ILE A 111 5.45 9.95 7.96
N ALA A 112 6.37 9.32 8.69
CA ALA A 112 6.21 9.02 10.12
C ALA A 112 6.05 10.29 10.97
N ALA A 113 6.56 11.45 10.51
CA ALA A 113 6.40 12.76 11.15
C ALA A 113 5.03 13.43 10.84
N MET A 114 4.20 12.88 9.95
CA MET A 114 2.94 13.47 9.53
C MET A 114 1.77 12.98 10.38
N ARG A 115 1.10 13.89 11.10
CA ARG A 115 0.06 13.58 12.11
C ARG A 115 -1.13 12.77 11.59
N ASN A 116 -1.55 13.06 10.36
CA ASN A 116 -2.78 12.48 9.80
C ASN A 116 -2.51 11.26 8.92
N LEU A 117 -1.27 10.78 8.91
CA LEU A 117 -0.86 9.54 8.26
C LEU A 117 -0.36 8.54 9.29
N ARG A 118 -0.57 7.27 9.01
CA ARG A 118 0.03 6.16 9.72
C ARG A 118 0.84 5.32 8.74
N LEU A 119 2.16 5.41 8.84
CA LEU A 119 3.03 4.56 8.05
C LEU A 119 2.92 3.11 8.52
N ARG A 120 2.54 2.22 7.61
CA ARG A 120 2.34 0.80 7.91
C ARG A 120 3.41 -0.09 7.29
N GLY A 121 4.05 0.36 6.21
CA GLY A 121 5.02 -0.49 5.56
C GLY A 121 5.44 -0.08 4.16
N LEU A 122 5.77 -1.09 3.36
CA LEU A 122 6.22 -0.95 1.99
C LEU A 122 5.25 -1.63 1.01
N MET A 123 5.24 -1.13 -0.21
CA MET A 123 4.58 -1.77 -1.34
C MET A 123 5.55 -1.84 -2.52
N ALA A 124 5.59 -2.95 -3.21
CA ALA A 124 6.33 -3.08 -4.46
C ALA A 124 5.60 -3.99 -5.44
N ILE A 125 5.70 -3.65 -6.72
CA ILE A 125 5.19 -4.45 -7.82
C ILE A 125 6.40 -4.78 -8.71
N PRO A 126 7.09 -5.89 -8.46
CA PRO A 126 8.16 -6.36 -9.34
C PRO A 126 7.63 -6.63 -10.76
N GLU A 127 8.52 -6.70 -11.72
CA GLU A 127 8.18 -7.10 -13.08
C GLU A 127 7.70 -8.56 -13.14
N PRO A 128 6.79 -8.92 -14.06
CA PRO A 128 6.40 -10.31 -14.25
C PRO A 128 7.62 -11.20 -14.48
N GLY A 129 7.72 -12.30 -13.75
CA GLY A 129 8.87 -13.21 -13.81
C GLY A 129 10.13 -12.69 -13.11
N ALA A 130 10.01 -11.70 -12.24
CA ALA A 130 11.14 -11.22 -11.44
C ALA A 130 11.80 -12.37 -10.66
N PRO A 131 13.15 -12.38 -10.58
CA PRO A 131 13.83 -13.43 -9.83
C PRO A 131 13.55 -13.33 -8.33
N ALA A 132 13.59 -14.46 -7.62
CA ALA A 132 13.36 -14.53 -6.17
C ALA A 132 14.28 -13.57 -5.36
N SER A 133 15.48 -13.26 -5.88
CA SER A 133 16.37 -12.27 -5.28
C SER A 133 15.74 -10.89 -5.15
N ARG A 134 14.91 -10.49 -6.11
CA ARG A 134 14.21 -9.20 -6.10
C ARG A 134 13.24 -9.10 -4.92
N TYR A 135 12.46 -10.12 -4.69
CA TYR A 135 11.54 -10.20 -3.54
C TYR A 135 12.29 -10.22 -2.22
N ARG A 136 13.45 -10.91 -2.17
CA ARG A 136 14.32 -10.95 -0.98
C ARG A 136 14.88 -9.57 -0.65
N GLU A 137 15.37 -8.82 -1.64
CA GLU A 137 15.86 -7.45 -1.46
C GLU A 137 14.80 -6.52 -0.84
N ILE A 138 13.54 -6.65 -1.29
CA ILE A 138 12.41 -5.88 -0.73
C ILE A 138 12.13 -6.33 0.70
N GLY A 139 12.14 -7.63 0.97
CA GLY A 139 11.96 -8.20 2.30
C GLY A 139 13.02 -7.73 3.29
N GLU A 140 14.29 -7.69 2.88
CA GLU A 140 15.39 -7.16 3.67
C GLU A 140 15.26 -5.66 3.94
N LEU A 141 14.84 -4.88 2.94
CA LEU A 141 14.54 -3.46 3.11
C LEU A 141 13.42 -3.26 4.13
N PHE A 142 12.34 -4.02 3.99
CA PHE A 142 11.22 -3.99 4.95
C PHE A 142 11.67 -4.36 6.36
N ALA A 143 12.46 -5.41 6.53
CA ALA A 143 12.96 -5.84 7.84
C ALA A 143 13.80 -4.76 8.53
N ARG A 144 14.66 -4.05 7.77
CA ARG A 144 15.44 -2.92 8.29
C ARG A 144 14.54 -1.78 8.77
N LEU A 145 13.58 -1.35 7.93
CA LEU A 145 12.70 -0.22 8.26
C LEU A 145 11.67 -0.57 9.35
N ARG A 146 11.28 -1.84 9.43
CA ARG A 146 10.35 -2.33 10.46
C ARG A 146 10.86 -2.06 11.87
N GLY A 147 12.14 -2.29 12.14
CA GLY A 147 12.73 -2.08 13.45
C GLY A 147 12.70 -0.62 13.90
N GLU A 148 12.82 0.31 12.98
CA GLU A 148 12.86 1.75 13.24
C GLU A 148 11.46 2.38 13.30
N PHE A 149 10.59 2.05 12.36
CA PHE A 149 9.28 2.69 12.20
C PHE A 149 8.10 1.86 12.69
N GLY A 150 8.33 0.64 13.22
CA GLY A 150 7.26 -0.24 13.69
C GLY A 150 6.34 -0.73 12.57
N LEU A 151 6.89 -0.99 11.38
CA LEU A 151 6.11 -1.42 10.22
C LEU A 151 5.55 -2.83 10.43
N ASP A 152 4.33 -3.06 9.90
CA ASP A 152 3.63 -4.34 10.04
C ASP A 152 3.07 -4.89 8.72
N THR A 153 3.16 -4.13 7.63
CA THR A 153 2.52 -4.46 6.36
C THR A 153 3.49 -4.43 5.20
N LEU A 154 3.55 -5.52 4.44
CA LEU A 154 4.28 -5.61 3.19
C LEU A 154 3.32 -6.03 2.07
N SER A 155 3.07 -5.13 1.12
CA SER A 155 2.24 -5.37 -0.05
C SER A 155 3.13 -5.69 -1.25
N LEU A 156 3.07 -6.92 -1.75
CA LEU A 156 3.96 -7.41 -2.80
C LEU A 156 3.21 -8.07 -3.94
N GLY A 157 3.72 -7.85 -5.15
CA GLY A 157 3.46 -8.65 -6.32
C GLY A 157 2.06 -8.55 -6.90
N MET A 158 1.79 -9.50 -7.77
CA MET A 158 0.50 -9.76 -8.41
C MET A 158 0.14 -11.23 -8.19
N SER A 159 -1.05 -11.65 -8.61
CA SER A 159 -1.55 -13.02 -8.38
C SER A 159 -0.64 -14.12 -8.93
N GLU A 160 0.17 -13.83 -9.94
CA GLU A 160 1.12 -14.77 -10.54
C GLU A 160 2.41 -14.96 -9.71
N ASP A 161 2.64 -14.12 -8.69
CA ASP A 161 3.87 -14.10 -7.90
C ASP A 161 3.75 -14.84 -6.57
N LEU A 162 2.64 -15.53 -6.32
CA LEU A 162 2.33 -16.15 -5.02
C LEU A 162 3.36 -17.21 -4.58
N GLU A 163 3.95 -17.95 -5.53
CA GLU A 163 4.98 -18.97 -5.23
C GLU A 163 6.28 -18.32 -4.73
N GLN A 164 6.77 -17.27 -5.43
CA GLN A 164 7.98 -16.54 -5.06
C GLN A 164 7.82 -15.83 -3.70
N ILE A 165 6.63 -15.30 -3.43
CA ILE A 165 6.30 -14.67 -2.13
C ILE A 165 6.22 -15.73 -1.03
N GLY A 166 5.73 -16.93 -1.34
CA GLY A 166 5.69 -18.09 -0.44
C GLY A 166 7.08 -18.52 0.03
N GLU A 167 8.05 -18.56 -0.87
CA GLU A 167 9.45 -18.90 -0.57
C GLU A 167 10.11 -17.89 0.38
N MET A 168 9.75 -16.61 0.33
CA MET A 168 10.25 -15.61 1.29
C MET A 168 9.80 -15.89 2.73
N ARG A 169 8.61 -16.46 2.91
CA ARG A 169 8.07 -16.81 4.24
C ARG A 169 8.67 -18.11 4.79
N GLY A 170 9.15 -19.00 3.92
CA GLY A 170 9.71 -20.29 4.27
C GLY A 170 11.16 -20.25 4.78
N GLY A 171 11.86 -19.12 4.73
CA GLY A 171 13.19 -18.92 5.28
C GLY A 171 13.24 -18.66 6.80
N GLY A 172 12.10 -18.65 7.47
CA GLY A 172 12.00 -18.56 8.94
C GLY A 172 12.03 -19.96 9.55
N ASP A 173 12.93 -20.16 10.51
CA ASP A 173 13.11 -21.36 11.32
C ASP A 173 11.78 -22.02 11.72
N PRO A 174 11.50 -23.26 11.32
CA PRO A 174 10.28 -23.97 11.69
C PRO A 174 10.21 -24.33 13.21
N SER A 175 11.21 -23.99 14.00
CA SER A 175 11.26 -24.23 15.45
C SER A 175 10.71 -23.09 16.31
N ALA A 176 10.35 -21.93 15.74
CA ALA A 176 9.68 -20.84 16.45
C ALA A 176 8.15 -21.02 16.39
N ARG A 177 7.62 -21.89 17.23
CA ARG A 177 6.19 -21.96 17.56
C ARG A 177 5.87 -21.10 18.77
#